data_dc5019ebbfcb52889ce4405d2e28dc52
#
_entry.id   dc5019ebbfcb52889ce4405d2e28dc52
#
_cell.length_a   1.000
_cell.length_b   1.000
_cell.length_c   1.000
_cell.angle_alpha   90.00
_cell.angle_beta   90.00
_cell.angle_gamma   90.00
#
_symmetry.space_group_name_H-M   'P 1'
#
loop_
_entity.id
_entity.type
_entity.pdbx_description
1 polymer ?
#
loop_
_entity_poly.entity_id
_entity_poly.type
_entity_poly.pdbx_seq_one_letter_code
_entity_poly.pdbx_strand_id
1 'polypeptide(L)'
;MLQVNHLSKTFGGLQAVSDLSFSVSPGEIFGLIGPNGSGKTTTINLLTGIFPVSAGTFVLDGHDLTREKPERIVRAGMARTFQNLRLFASHSVMDNVRTGQTIHCKSLLSRFSAFATGEEREFQREAEELVKRFGLGDRADWPAGTLSYGEKKRLEIARALALRPKVLLLDEPAAGMNAVELEWLMKAIREIGASGTAVILVEHHMKLIMNVCHNIAVLNFGAKIAEGPPGEIARDPEVITAYLGKAH
;
A
#
# COMPACT_ATOMS: atom_id res chain seq x y z
N MET A 1 -5.29 8.45 -11.46
CA MET A 1 -4.80 9.48 -10.52
C MET A 1 -5.65 9.47 -9.26
N LEU A 2 -5.04 9.38 -8.09
CA LEU A 2 -5.70 9.56 -6.80
C LEU A 2 -5.64 11.03 -6.38
N GLN A 3 -6.76 11.57 -5.94
CA GLN A 3 -6.88 12.92 -5.39
C GLN A 3 -7.52 12.84 -4.01
N VAL A 4 -6.89 13.45 -3.04
CA VAL A 4 -7.38 13.58 -1.65
C VAL A 4 -7.56 15.06 -1.37
N ASN A 5 -8.80 15.45 -1.00
CA ASN A 5 -9.17 16.85 -0.87
C ASN A 5 -9.76 17.09 0.53
N HIS A 6 -9.09 17.91 1.33
CA HIS A 6 -9.53 18.37 2.65
C HIS A 6 -9.97 17.23 3.58
N LEU A 7 -9.30 16.06 3.46
CA LEU A 7 -9.66 14.84 4.19
C LEU A 7 -9.45 15.05 5.69
N SER A 8 -10.48 14.76 6.47
CA SER A 8 -10.43 14.94 7.92
C SER A 8 -11.07 13.77 8.67
N LYS A 9 -10.54 13.47 9.85
CA LYS A 9 -11.07 12.45 10.76
C LYS A 9 -11.02 12.89 12.21
N THR A 10 -12.18 12.84 12.84
CA THR A 10 -12.34 13.11 14.27
C THR A 10 -12.83 11.85 14.99
N PHE A 11 -12.25 11.54 16.12
CA PHE A 11 -12.67 10.48 17.04
C PHE A 11 -13.03 11.14 18.38
N GLY A 12 -14.31 11.19 18.74
CA GLY A 12 -14.74 11.94 19.91
C GLY A 12 -14.32 13.41 19.80
N GLY A 13 -13.44 13.89 20.64
CA GLY A 13 -12.89 15.24 20.58
C GLY A 13 -11.51 15.34 19.91
N LEU A 14 -10.89 14.21 19.53
CA LEU A 14 -9.56 14.17 18.96
C LEU A 14 -9.62 14.23 17.41
N GLN A 15 -9.01 15.26 16.84
CA GLN A 15 -8.83 15.38 15.38
C GLN A 15 -7.56 14.62 14.97
N ALA A 16 -7.72 13.40 14.47
CA ALA A 16 -6.62 12.52 14.10
C ALA A 16 -6.05 12.79 12.70
N VAL A 17 -6.86 13.37 11.80
CA VAL A 17 -6.46 13.91 10.49
C VAL A 17 -7.22 15.21 10.29
N SER A 18 -6.50 16.26 9.87
CA SER A 18 -7.01 17.62 9.73
C SER A 18 -6.68 18.18 8.37
N ASP A 19 -7.69 18.42 7.54
CA ASP A 19 -7.61 19.15 6.27
C ASP A 19 -6.51 18.64 5.32
N LEU A 20 -6.34 17.32 5.24
CA LEU A 20 -5.28 16.69 4.46
C LEU A 20 -5.63 16.67 2.97
N SER A 21 -4.80 17.32 2.16
CA SER A 21 -4.94 17.33 0.69
C SER A 21 -3.62 16.93 0.04
N PHE A 22 -3.65 16.00 -0.91
CA PHE A 22 -2.54 15.59 -1.77
C PHE A 22 -3.05 14.85 -3.00
N SER A 23 -2.19 14.68 -3.99
CA SER A 23 -2.51 13.87 -5.16
C SER A 23 -1.38 12.90 -5.49
N VAL A 24 -1.72 11.77 -6.11
CA VAL A 24 -0.76 10.76 -6.54
C VAL A 24 -1.07 10.36 -7.98
N SER A 25 -0.10 10.56 -8.85
CA SER A 25 -0.19 10.20 -10.27
C SER A 25 0.07 8.72 -10.52
N PRO A 26 -0.41 8.14 -11.63
CA PRO A 26 -0.02 6.79 -12.04
C PRO A 26 1.50 6.64 -12.10
N GLY A 27 2.04 5.56 -11.52
CA GLY A 27 3.48 5.30 -11.47
C GLY A 27 4.26 6.12 -10.44
N GLU A 28 3.63 7.08 -9.79
CA GLU A 28 4.27 7.86 -8.74
C GLU A 28 4.43 7.04 -7.45
N ILE A 29 5.59 7.19 -6.81
CA ILE A 29 5.85 6.67 -5.46
C ILE A 29 5.79 7.86 -4.50
N PHE A 30 4.73 7.92 -3.72
CA PHE A 30 4.42 9.00 -2.79
C PHE A 30 4.66 8.55 -1.34
N GLY A 31 5.51 9.27 -0.63
CA GLY A 31 5.79 9.03 0.78
C GLY A 31 4.79 9.75 1.70
N LEU A 32 4.25 9.06 2.69
CA LEU A 32 3.47 9.67 3.77
C LEU A 32 4.21 9.41 5.08
N ILE A 33 4.91 10.42 5.59
CA ILE A 33 5.78 10.30 6.76
C ILE A 33 5.33 11.21 7.90
N GLY A 34 5.98 11.07 9.05
CA GLY A 34 5.73 11.89 10.24
C GLY A 34 5.97 11.12 11.53
N PRO A 35 6.03 11.78 12.68
CA PRO A 35 6.20 11.15 14.00
C PRO A 35 5.08 10.13 14.30
N ASN A 36 5.27 9.31 15.34
CA ASN A 36 4.22 8.43 15.84
C ASN A 36 3.02 9.26 16.29
N GLY A 37 1.81 8.79 15.93
CA GLY A 37 0.58 9.53 16.24
C GLY A 37 0.27 10.71 15.30
N SER A 38 1.06 10.94 14.24
CA SER A 38 0.82 12.06 13.30
C SER A 38 -0.37 11.88 12.35
N GLY A 39 -1.05 10.71 12.35
CA GLY A 39 -2.24 10.49 11.53
C GLY A 39 -2.03 9.58 10.30
N LYS A 40 -0.82 9.08 10.03
CA LYS A 40 -0.49 8.24 8.86
C LYS A 40 -1.39 7.00 8.72
N THR A 41 -1.42 6.17 9.75
CA THR A 41 -2.26 4.95 9.78
C THR A 41 -3.74 5.28 9.69
N THR A 42 -4.17 6.40 10.31
CA THR A 42 -5.55 6.89 10.19
C THR A 42 -5.85 7.25 8.74
N THR A 43 -4.97 7.98 8.06
CA THR A 43 -5.12 8.32 6.64
C THR A 43 -5.28 7.08 5.76
N ILE A 44 -4.41 6.07 5.92
CA ILE A 44 -4.55 4.81 5.18
C ILE A 44 -5.90 4.12 5.50
N ASN A 45 -6.34 4.12 6.75
CA ASN A 45 -7.63 3.53 7.14
C ASN A 45 -8.83 4.28 6.54
N LEU A 46 -8.73 5.59 6.34
CA LEU A 46 -9.74 6.38 5.61
C LEU A 46 -9.77 6.00 4.12
N LEU A 47 -8.61 5.99 3.47
CA LEU A 47 -8.49 5.67 2.04
C LEU A 47 -8.89 4.22 1.70
N THR A 48 -8.88 3.33 2.68
CA THR A 48 -9.29 1.93 2.52
C THR A 48 -10.69 1.63 3.06
N GLY A 49 -11.43 2.66 3.51
CA GLY A 49 -12.80 2.53 3.99
C GLY A 49 -12.95 1.78 5.33
N ILE A 50 -11.83 1.54 6.05
CA ILE A 50 -11.85 0.94 7.39
C ILE A 50 -12.46 1.93 8.39
N PHE A 51 -12.14 3.22 8.25
CA PHE A 51 -12.79 4.28 9.01
C PHE A 51 -13.61 5.17 8.08
N PRO A 52 -14.83 5.60 8.49
CA PRO A 52 -15.57 6.57 7.73
C PRO A 52 -14.90 7.95 7.84
N VAL A 53 -14.89 8.68 6.73
CA VAL A 53 -14.40 10.06 6.63
C VAL A 53 -15.32 10.98 7.41
N SER A 54 -14.76 11.94 8.17
CA SER A 54 -15.53 12.97 8.87
C SER A 54 -15.83 14.19 8.01
N ALA A 55 -14.86 14.62 7.18
CA ALA A 55 -15.00 15.68 6.19
C ALA A 55 -13.99 15.51 5.06
N GLY A 56 -14.24 16.18 3.92
CA GLY A 56 -13.41 16.04 2.73
C GLY A 56 -13.77 14.85 1.86
N THR A 57 -12.99 14.62 0.81
CA THR A 57 -13.24 13.57 -0.19
C THR A 57 -11.93 12.93 -0.66
N PHE A 58 -12.03 11.70 -1.20
CA PHE A 58 -10.97 11.13 -2.03
C PHE A 58 -11.54 10.47 -3.28
N VAL A 59 -10.87 10.70 -4.38
CA VAL A 59 -11.34 10.36 -5.73
C VAL A 59 -10.25 9.57 -6.45
N LEU A 60 -10.59 8.46 -7.06
CA LEU A 60 -9.70 7.67 -7.91
C LEU A 60 -10.23 7.65 -9.35
N ASP A 61 -9.46 8.18 -10.30
CA ASP A 61 -9.82 8.26 -11.72
C ASP A 61 -11.22 8.87 -11.95
N GLY A 62 -11.55 9.93 -11.22
CA GLY A 62 -12.85 10.62 -11.32
C GLY A 62 -13.99 9.96 -10.53
N HIS A 63 -13.77 8.82 -9.89
CA HIS A 63 -14.76 8.15 -9.06
C HIS A 63 -14.57 8.53 -7.58
N ASP A 64 -15.58 9.15 -6.98
CA ASP A 64 -15.60 9.44 -5.54
C ASP A 64 -15.76 8.13 -4.74
N LEU A 65 -14.75 7.82 -3.92
CA LEU A 65 -14.70 6.63 -3.08
C LEU A 65 -14.92 6.93 -1.59
N THR A 66 -15.19 8.18 -1.23
CA THR A 66 -15.20 8.69 0.15
C THR A 66 -16.14 7.92 1.08
N ARG A 67 -17.30 7.49 0.56
CA ARG A 67 -18.32 6.77 1.32
C ARG A 67 -18.50 5.31 0.89
N GLU A 68 -17.60 4.84 0.03
CA GLU A 68 -17.68 3.48 -0.48
C GLU A 68 -17.21 2.46 0.57
N LYS A 69 -17.77 1.25 0.48
CA LYS A 69 -17.33 0.13 1.32
C LYS A 69 -15.95 -0.38 0.86
N PRO A 70 -15.15 -1.00 1.76
CA PRO A 70 -13.83 -1.52 1.42
C PRO A 70 -13.80 -2.38 0.16
N GLU A 71 -14.80 -3.23 -0.06
CA GLU A 71 -14.86 -4.10 -1.24
C GLU A 71 -14.99 -3.31 -2.54
N ARG A 72 -15.70 -2.17 -2.52
CA ARG A 72 -15.82 -1.30 -3.69
C ARG A 72 -14.57 -0.48 -3.94
N ILE A 73 -13.91 -0.04 -2.87
CA ILE A 73 -12.61 0.66 -2.95
C ILE A 73 -11.56 -0.26 -3.58
N VAL A 74 -11.51 -1.53 -3.16
CA VAL A 74 -10.60 -2.53 -3.76
C VAL A 74 -10.97 -2.77 -5.23
N ARG A 75 -12.25 -2.90 -5.57
CA ARG A 75 -12.71 -3.05 -6.97
C ARG A 75 -12.41 -1.85 -7.84
N ALA A 76 -12.34 -0.65 -7.27
CA ALA A 76 -11.95 0.56 -7.98
C ALA A 76 -10.44 0.58 -8.31
N GLY A 77 -9.64 -0.28 -7.67
CA GLY A 77 -8.22 -0.43 -7.93
C GLY A 77 -7.30 0.02 -6.79
N MET A 78 -7.79 0.09 -5.54
CA MET A 78 -6.92 0.36 -4.39
C MET A 78 -6.62 -0.93 -3.64
N ALA A 79 -5.33 -1.29 -3.52
CA ALA A 79 -4.87 -2.41 -2.69
C ALA A 79 -4.02 -1.92 -1.53
N ARG A 80 -3.97 -2.70 -0.45
CA ARG A 80 -3.18 -2.40 0.74
C ARG A 80 -2.47 -3.64 1.26
N THR A 81 -1.23 -3.47 1.72
CA THR A 81 -0.60 -4.38 2.68
C THR A 81 -0.92 -3.95 4.11
N PHE A 82 -0.78 -4.84 5.07
CA PHE A 82 -1.06 -4.53 6.47
C PHE A 82 0.23 -4.60 7.29
N GLN A 83 0.33 -3.77 8.31
CA GLN A 83 1.46 -3.77 9.26
C GLN A 83 1.65 -5.18 9.88
N ASN A 84 0.55 -5.83 10.27
CA ASN A 84 0.55 -7.23 10.68
C ASN A 84 0.24 -8.12 9.49
N LEU A 85 1.12 -9.05 9.16
CA LEU A 85 0.97 -10.01 8.07
C LEU A 85 -0.38 -10.74 8.14
N ARG A 86 -1.18 -10.60 7.10
CA ARG A 86 -2.50 -11.25 6.98
C ARG A 86 -2.49 -12.31 5.87
N LEU A 87 -1.59 -13.29 6.00
CA LEU A 87 -1.50 -14.41 5.08
C LEU A 87 -2.36 -15.59 5.56
N PHE A 88 -2.85 -16.36 4.62
CA PHE A 88 -3.48 -17.66 4.90
C PHE A 88 -2.38 -18.68 5.15
N ALA A 89 -1.98 -18.86 6.41
CA ALA A 89 -0.80 -19.61 6.80
C ALA A 89 -0.82 -21.09 6.37
N SER A 90 -2.00 -21.71 6.33
CA SER A 90 -2.20 -23.11 5.89
C SER A 90 -2.30 -23.29 4.38
N HIS A 91 -2.48 -22.19 3.63
CA HIS A 91 -2.55 -22.22 2.17
C HIS A 91 -1.15 -22.12 1.56
N SER A 92 -0.98 -22.62 0.35
CA SER A 92 0.28 -22.49 -0.39
C SER A 92 0.58 -21.02 -0.70
N VAL A 93 1.84 -20.73 -1.05
CA VAL A 93 2.26 -19.42 -1.57
C VAL A 93 1.43 -19.06 -2.79
N MET A 94 1.27 -20.01 -3.72
CA MET A 94 0.46 -19.83 -4.93
C MET A 94 -0.99 -19.51 -4.60
N ASP A 95 -1.62 -20.25 -3.70
CA ASP A 95 -3.02 -20.00 -3.32
C ASP A 95 -3.20 -18.64 -2.65
N ASN A 96 -2.23 -18.19 -1.84
CA ASN A 96 -2.26 -16.85 -1.27
C ASN A 96 -2.29 -15.77 -2.37
N VAL A 97 -1.47 -15.88 -3.40
CA VAL A 97 -1.47 -14.93 -4.53
C VAL A 97 -2.80 -15.00 -5.30
N ARG A 98 -3.28 -16.22 -5.59
CA ARG A 98 -4.56 -16.43 -6.30
C ARG A 98 -5.77 -15.86 -5.56
N THR A 99 -5.75 -15.79 -4.22
CA THR A 99 -6.84 -15.13 -3.48
C THR A 99 -6.99 -13.65 -3.87
N GLY A 100 -5.90 -12.96 -4.22
CA GLY A 100 -5.96 -11.59 -4.73
C GLY A 100 -6.73 -11.48 -6.05
N GLN A 101 -6.65 -12.50 -6.91
CA GLN A 101 -7.31 -12.50 -8.22
C GLN A 101 -8.83 -12.74 -8.14
N THR A 102 -9.33 -13.25 -7.02
CA THR A 102 -10.76 -13.63 -6.89
C THR A 102 -11.72 -12.46 -7.09
N ILE A 103 -11.27 -11.22 -6.88
CA ILE A 103 -12.09 -10.02 -7.09
C ILE A 103 -12.44 -9.79 -8.57
N HIS A 104 -11.63 -10.32 -9.48
CA HIS A 104 -11.81 -10.21 -10.93
C HIS A 104 -12.67 -11.34 -11.50
N CYS A 105 -12.90 -12.43 -10.74
CA CYS A 105 -13.73 -13.53 -11.19
C CYS A 105 -15.19 -13.10 -11.31
N LYS A 106 -15.74 -13.10 -12.52
CA LYS A 106 -17.12 -12.64 -12.81
C LYS A 106 -18.22 -13.60 -12.39
N SER A 107 -17.91 -14.88 -12.12
CA SER A 107 -18.92 -15.89 -11.82
C SER A 107 -18.43 -16.92 -10.82
N LEU A 108 -19.25 -17.18 -9.78
CA LEU A 108 -19.10 -18.33 -8.90
C LEU A 108 -19.35 -19.67 -9.65
N LEU A 109 -20.10 -19.63 -10.75
CA LEU A 109 -20.45 -20.79 -11.56
C LEU A 109 -19.28 -21.27 -12.44
N SER A 110 -18.33 -20.40 -12.83
CA SER A 110 -17.14 -20.82 -13.59
C SER A 110 -16.21 -21.73 -12.78
N ARG A 111 -16.27 -21.65 -11.46
CA ARG A 111 -15.48 -22.53 -10.55
C ARG A 111 -15.89 -24.00 -10.60
N PHE A 112 -17.06 -24.33 -11.12
CA PHE A 112 -17.57 -25.70 -11.27
C PHE A 112 -17.45 -26.24 -12.70
N SER A 113 -16.93 -25.45 -13.65
CA SER A 113 -16.66 -25.93 -15.00
C SER A 113 -15.35 -26.74 -15.00
N ALA A 114 -15.42 -27.98 -15.43
CA ALA A 114 -14.26 -28.87 -15.56
C ALA A 114 -13.24 -28.44 -16.62
N PHE A 115 -13.51 -27.35 -17.34
CA PHE A 115 -12.61 -26.78 -18.34
C PHE A 115 -12.13 -25.43 -17.86
N ALA A 116 -10.82 -25.32 -17.59
CA ALA A 116 -10.18 -24.03 -17.33
C ALA A 116 -10.46 -23.11 -18.53
N THR A 117 -11.19 -22.02 -18.29
CA THR A 117 -11.43 -20.99 -19.30
C THR A 117 -10.12 -20.32 -19.66
N GLY A 118 -10.04 -19.65 -20.82
CA GLY A 118 -8.84 -18.89 -21.20
C GLY A 118 -8.44 -17.88 -20.11
N GLU A 119 -9.43 -17.26 -19.46
CA GLU A 119 -9.27 -16.31 -18.36
C GLU A 119 -8.60 -16.96 -17.13
N GLU A 120 -8.97 -18.22 -16.79
CA GLU A 120 -8.36 -18.92 -15.65
C GLU A 120 -6.90 -19.31 -15.91
N ARG A 121 -6.55 -19.64 -17.14
CA ARG A 121 -5.15 -19.87 -17.54
C ARG A 121 -4.32 -18.58 -17.51
N GLU A 122 -4.92 -17.45 -17.84
CA GLU A 122 -4.28 -16.14 -17.72
C GLU A 122 -4.00 -15.78 -16.26
N PHE A 123 -4.98 -15.91 -15.38
CA PHE A 123 -4.81 -15.70 -13.94
C PHE A 123 -3.75 -16.63 -13.34
N GLN A 124 -3.73 -17.89 -13.75
CA GLN A 124 -2.71 -18.83 -13.30
C GLN A 124 -1.30 -18.37 -13.71
N ARG A 125 -1.09 -17.98 -14.98
CA ARG A 125 0.20 -17.48 -15.47
C ARG A 125 0.64 -16.22 -14.72
N GLU A 126 -0.26 -15.26 -14.52
CA GLU A 126 0.05 -14.05 -13.77
C GLU A 126 0.44 -14.34 -12.32
N ALA A 127 -0.25 -15.27 -11.66
CA ALA A 127 0.10 -15.68 -10.31
C ALA A 127 1.50 -16.33 -10.27
N GLU A 128 1.82 -17.18 -11.23
CA GLU A 128 3.15 -17.79 -11.38
C GLU A 128 4.24 -16.75 -11.62
N GLU A 129 3.98 -15.76 -12.47
CA GLU A 129 4.89 -14.65 -12.75
C GLU A 129 5.11 -13.79 -11.50
N LEU A 130 4.06 -13.47 -10.73
CA LEU A 130 4.20 -12.74 -9.48
C LEU A 130 5.00 -13.53 -8.45
N VAL A 131 4.68 -14.80 -8.23
CA VAL A 131 5.41 -15.67 -7.30
C VAL A 131 6.89 -15.74 -7.68
N LYS A 132 7.20 -15.88 -8.98
CA LYS A 132 8.57 -15.91 -9.49
C LYS A 132 9.27 -14.55 -9.36
N ARG A 133 8.60 -13.45 -9.74
CA ARG A 133 9.12 -12.08 -9.64
C ARG A 133 9.50 -11.72 -8.20
N PHE A 134 8.75 -12.20 -7.22
CA PHE A 134 9.01 -11.98 -5.81
C PHE A 134 9.97 -13.01 -5.17
N GLY A 135 10.63 -13.85 -5.98
CA GLY A 135 11.64 -14.81 -5.53
C GLY A 135 11.06 -15.93 -4.67
N LEU A 136 9.80 -16.32 -4.93
CA LEU A 136 9.08 -17.37 -4.20
C LEU A 136 8.79 -18.59 -5.09
N GLY A 137 9.35 -18.64 -6.32
CA GLY A 137 9.07 -19.70 -7.30
C GLY A 137 9.30 -21.12 -6.77
N ASP A 138 10.45 -21.35 -6.15
CA ASP A 138 10.83 -22.67 -5.59
C ASP A 138 9.97 -23.09 -4.38
N ARG A 139 9.13 -22.18 -3.87
CA ARG A 139 8.27 -22.37 -2.71
C ARG A 139 6.79 -22.19 -3.04
N ALA A 140 6.42 -22.19 -4.32
CA ALA A 140 5.06 -21.95 -4.76
C ALA A 140 4.02 -22.84 -4.06
N ASP A 141 4.35 -24.09 -3.83
CA ASP A 141 3.48 -25.09 -3.20
C ASP A 141 3.66 -25.19 -1.67
N TRP A 142 4.59 -24.42 -1.09
CA TRP A 142 4.83 -24.47 0.36
C TRP A 142 3.74 -23.73 1.13
N PRO A 143 3.34 -24.21 2.32
CA PRO A 143 2.45 -23.47 3.21
C PRO A 143 3.06 -22.11 3.56
N ALA A 144 2.31 -21.03 3.40
CA ALA A 144 2.82 -19.68 3.67
C ALA A 144 3.28 -19.48 5.12
N GLY A 145 2.74 -20.29 6.06
CA GLY A 145 3.15 -20.28 7.46
C GLY A 145 4.62 -20.65 7.69
N THR A 146 5.21 -21.46 6.79
CA THR A 146 6.59 -21.97 6.88
C THR A 146 7.65 -21.00 6.36
N LEU A 147 7.24 -19.94 5.66
CA LEU A 147 8.13 -18.92 5.11
C LEU A 147 8.81 -18.11 6.22
N SER A 148 10.02 -17.62 5.95
CA SER A 148 10.69 -16.61 6.76
C SER A 148 9.88 -15.31 6.78
N TYR A 149 10.18 -14.40 7.70
CA TYR A 149 9.48 -13.13 7.80
C TYR A 149 9.61 -12.29 6.52
N GLY A 150 10.82 -12.19 5.96
CA GLY A 150 11.06 -11.47 4.71
C GLY A 150 10.30 -12.06 3.52
N GLU A 151 10.23 -13.40 3.42
CA GLU A 151 9.45 -14.08 2.37
C GLU A 151 7.95 -13.87 2.55
N LYS A 152 7.45 -13.85 3.78
CA LYS A 152 6.05 -13.51 4.08
C LYS A 152 5.71 -12.08 3.63
N LYS A 153 6.61 -11.12 3.84
CA LYS A 153 6.43 -9.74 3.35
C LYS A 153 6.42 -9.69 1.81
N ARG A 154 7.28 -10.44 1.15
CA ARG A 154 7.28 -10.59 -0.32
C ARG A 154 5.95 -11.15 -0.82
N LEU A 155 5.45 -12.21 -0.18
CA LEU A 155 4.17 -12.83 -0.51
C LEU A 155 2.99 -11.87 -0.31
N GLU A 156 3.01 -11.07 0.76
CA GLU A 156 1.96 -10.08 1.01
C GLU A 156 1.87 -9.03 -0.11
N ILE A 157 3.02 -8.51 -0.57
CA ILE A 157 3.07 -7.57 -1.69
C ILE A 157 2.64 -8.25 -2.99
N ALA A 158 3.11 -9.48 -3.27
CA ALA A 158 2.71 -10.24 -4.45
C ALA A 158 1.19 -10.46 -4.50
N ARG A 159 0.58 -10.83 -3.37
CA ARG A 159 -0.88 -10.98 -3.24
C ARG A 159 -1.63 -9.67 -3.47
N ALA A 160 -1.10 -8.54 -2.96
CA ALA A 160 -1.71 -7.23 -3.19
C ALA A 160 -1.62 -6.82 -4.67
N LEU A 161 -0.53 -7.15 -5.37
CA LEU A 161 -0.39 -6.90 -6.80
C LEU A 161 -1.28 -7.79 -7.67
N ALA A 162 -1.62 -8.99 -7.19
CA ALA A 162 -2.57 -9.88 -7.88
C ALA A 162 -3.98 -9.27 -8.01
N LEU A 163 -4.30 -8.24 -7.22
CA LEU A 163 -5.49 -7.40 -7.38
C LEU A 163 -5.42 -6.46 -8.60
N ARG A 164 -4.30 -6.42 -9.34
CA ARG A 164 -4.02 -5.46 -10.43
C ARG A 164 -4.33 -4.02 -10.03
N PRO A 165 -3.76 -3.52 -8.91
CA PRO A 165 -4.15 -2.24 -8.35
C PRO A 165 -3.64 -1.07 -9.20
N LYS A 166 -4.44 0.00 -9.25
CA LYS A 166 -4.02 1.32 -9.73
C LYS A 166 -3.22 2.08 -8.68
N VAL A 167 -3.59 1.85 -7.40
CA VAL A 167 -2.91 2.42 -6.22
C VAL A 167 -2.62 1.31 -5.22
N LEU A 168 -1.35 1.14 -4.86
CA LEU A 168 -0.90 0.23 -3.82
C LEU A 168 -0.45 1.01 -2.58
N LEU A 169 -1.12 0.75 -1.46
CA LEU A 169 -0.76 1.31 -0.15
C LEU A 169 0.13 0.31 0.59
N LEU A 170 1.34 0.72 0.90
CA LEU A 170 2.32 -0.05 1.67
C LEU A 170 2.47 0.58 3.07
N ASP A 171 2.06 -0.17 4.09
CA ASP A 171 2.05 0.29 5.48
C ASP A 171 3.21 -0.38 6.25
N GLU A 172 4.28 0.39 6.49
CA GLU A 172 5.54 -0.02 7.14
C GLU A 172 6.12 -1.34 6.57
N PRO A 173 6.30 -1.43 5.23
CA PRO A 173 6.77 -2.67 4.62
C PRO A 173 8.19 -3.07 5.02
N ALA A 174 9.04 -2.12 5.44
CA ALA A 174 10.43 -2.38 5.84
C ALA A 174 10.59 -2.83 7.30
N ALA A 175 9.50 -2.86 8.08
CA ALA A 175 9.59 -3.25 9.49
C ALA A 175 10.20 -4.65 9.65
N GLY A 176 11.27 -4.76 10.45
CA GLY A 176 11.97 -6.02 10.72
C GLY A 176 12.85 -6.55 9.59
N MET A 177 13.06 -5.80 8.52
CA MET A 177 13.93 -6.17 7.40
C MET A 177 15.41 -5.87 7.71
N ASN A 178 16.29 -6.76 7.27
CA ASN A 178 17.73 -6.52 7.24
C ASN A 178 18.13 -5.67 6.02
N ALA A 179 19.41 -5.29 5.91
CA ALA A 179 19.89 -4.41 4.84
C ALA A 179 19.71 -5.01 3.42
N VAL A 180 19.87 -6.30 3.25
CA VAL A 180 19.70 -6.98 1.95
C VAL A 180 18.22 -7.02 1.56
N GLU A 181 17.34 -7.32 2.50
CA GLU A 181 15.90 -7.31 2.28
C GLU A 181 15.38 -5.90 1.97
N LEU A 182 15.95 -4.87 2.63
CA LEU A 182 15.61 -3.48 2.36
C LEU A 182 16.00 -3.06 0.93
N GLU A 183 17.19 -3.43 0.45
CA GLU A 183 17.61 -3.14 -0.94
C GLU A 183 16.70 -3.84 -1.94
N TRP A 184 16.33 -5.10 -1.65
CA TRP A 184 15.36 -5.82 -2.46
C TRP A 184 14.00 -5.09 -2.50
N LEU A 185 13.50 -4.64 -1.33
CA LEU A 185 12.23 -3.92 -1.22
C LEU A 185 12.27 -2.62 -2.01
N MET A 186 13.35 -1.84 -1.91
CA MET A 186 13.52 -0.60 -2.68
C MET A 186 13.45 -0.86 -4.19
N LYS A 187 14.10 -1.92 -4.66
CA LYS A 187 14.05 -2.32 -6.07
C LYS A 187 12.62 -2.71 -6.48
N ALA A 188 11.95 -3.55 -5.67
CA ALA A 188 10.58 -3.99 -5.94
C ALA A 188 9.59 -2.80 -6.02
N ILE A 189 9.69 -1.84 -5.09
CA ILE A 189 8.83 -0.64 -5.09
C ILE A 189 9.05 0.21 -6.36
N ARG A 190 10.31 0.42 -6.77
CA ARG A 190 10.60 1.15 -8.03
C ARG A 190 10.04 0.44 -9.26
N GLU A 191 10.16 -0.88 -9.33
CA GLU A 191 9.60 -1.68 -10.42
C GLU A 191 8.07 -1.63 -10.45
N ILE A 192 7.41 -1.60 -9.28
CA ILE A 192 5.96 -1.44 -9.17
C ILE A 192 5.54 -0.06 -9.70
N GLY A 193 6.21 1.01 -9.28
CA GLY A 193 5.97 2.34 -9.83
C GLY A 193 6.19 2.41 -11.33
N ALA A 194 7.32 1.89 -11.82
CA ALA A 194 7.66 1.86 -13.25
C ALA A 194 6.64 1.08 -14.10
N SER A 195 5.90 0.12 -13.53
CA SER A 195 4.79 -0.58 -14.20
C SER A 195 3.49 0.23 -14.30
N GLY A 196 3.47 1.47 -13.80
CA GLY A 196 2.31 2.37 -13.85
C GLY A 196 1.43 2.34 -12.60
N THR A 197 1.68 1.46 -11.63
CA THR A 197 0.96 1.44 -10.36
C THR A 197 1.44 2.59 -9.47
N ALA A 198 0.52 3.46 -9.03
CA ALA A 198 0.84 4.46 -8.01
C ALA A 198 1.10 3.76 -6.67
N VAL A 199 2.12 4.21 -5.93
CA VAL A 199 2.45 3.64 -4.62
C VAL A 199 2.36 4.71 -3.56
N ILE A 200 1.57 4.47 -2.50
CA ILE A 200 1.62 5.28 -1.28
C ILE A 200 2.38 4.48 -0.22
N LEU A 201 3.51 5.02 0.20
CA LEU A 201 4.42 4.39 1.14
C LEU A 201 4.36 5.10 2.49
N VAL A 202 3.82 4.43 3.50
CA VAL A 202 3.90 4.89 4.90
C VAL A 202 5.08 4.21 5.56
N GLU A 203 6.05 5.01 5.99
CA GLU A 203 7.29 4.50 6.56
C GLU A 203 7.94 5.49 7.53
N HIS A 204 8.76 4.95 8.41
CA HIS A 204 9.65 5.72 9.27
C HIS A 204 11.15 5.47 8.95
N HIS A 205 11.43 4.54 8.03
CA HIS A 205 12.77 4.20 7.59
C HIS A 205 13.23 5.20 6.51
N MET A 206 13.92 6.27 6.94
CA MET A 206 14.29 7.40 6.06
C MET A 206 15.11 6.99 4.85
N LYS A 207 16.02 5.99 4.98
CA LYS A 207 16.79 5.49 3.82
C LYS A 207 15.87 4.99 2.71
N LEU A 208 14.78 4.27 3.04
CA LEU A 208 13.81 3.79 2.06
C LEU A 208 13.09 4.98 1.40
N ILE A 209 12.49 5.85 2.21
CA ILE A 209 11.73 7.02 1.74
C ILE A 209 12.56 7.90 0.80
N MET A 210 13.75 8.32 1.25
CA MET A 210 14.62 9.22 0.48
C MET A 210 15.15 8.65 -0.83
N ASN A 211 15.20 7.30 -0.94
CA ASN A 211 15.71 6.64 -2.14
C ASN A 211 14.63 6.26 -3.14
N VAL A 212 13.37 6.09 -2.74
CA VAL A 212 12.34 5.56 -3.64
C VAL A 212 11.21 6.55 -3.95
N CYS A 213 10.89 7.50 -3.05
CA CYS A 213 9.79 8.42 -3.26
C CYS A 213 10.12 9.51 -4.27
N HIS A 214 9.14 9.86 -5.10
CA HIS A 214 9.20 11.03 -5.98
C HIS A 214 8.76 12.28 -5.23
N ASN A 215 7.74 12.16 -4.38
CA ASN A 215 7.20 13.21 -3.55
C ASN A 215 6.86 12.69 -2.15
N ILE A 216 6.91 13.54 -1.14
CA ILE A 216 6.69 13.17 0.25
C ILE A 216 5.78 14.20 0.91
N ALA A 217 4.71 13.76 1.56
CA ALA A 217 3.94 14.57 2.50
C ALA A 217 4.35 14.23 3.94
N VAL A 218 4.57 15.25 4.73
CA VAL A 218 4.92 15.11 6.14
C VAL A 218 3.73 15.51 7.01
N LEU A 219 3.29 14.58 7.85
CA LEU A 219 2.21 14.80 8.81
C LEU A 219 2.79 15.08 10.20
N ASN A 220 2.17 16.04 10.90
CA ASN A 220 2.40 16.28 12.32
C ASN A 220 1.08 16.63 13.00
N PHE A 221 0.73 15.94 14.10
CA PHE A 221 -0.54 16.11 14.83
C PHE A 221 -1.78 16.16 13.92
N GLY A 222 -1.83 15.29 12.92
CA GLY A 222 -2.96 15.16 12.00
C GLY A 222 -2.97 16.12 10.82
N ALA A 223 -2.13 17.15 10.80
CA ALA A 223 -2.01 18.13 9.71
C ALA A 223 -0.79 17.86 8.83
N LYS A 224 -0.89 18.21 7.54
CA LYS A 224 0.26 18.23 6.62
C LYS A 224 1.08 19.50 6.87
N ILE A 225 2.34 19.34 7.27
CA ILE A 225 3.26 20.45 7.54
C ILE A 225 4.17 20.76 6.35
N ALA A 226 4.46 19.76 5.50
CA ALA A 226 5.29 19.95 4.31
C ALA A 226 4.88 18.94 3.22
N GLU A 227 5.14 19.30 1.95
CA GLU A 227 5.05 18.39 0.80
C GLU A 227 6.07 18.82 -0.26
N GLY A 228 6.82 17.85 -0.78
CA GLY A 228 7.83 18.11 -1.80
C GLY A 228 8.72 16.91 -2.08
N PRO A 229 9.68 17.05 -3.00
CA PRO A 229 10.64 16.00 -3.30
C PRO A 229 11.56 15.73 -2.09
N PRO A 230 12.15 14.52 -1.99
CA PRO A 230 12.95 14.09 -0.84
C PRO A 230 14.03 15.08 -0.42
N GLY A 231 14.73 15.70 -1.41
CA GLY A 231 15.82 16.65 -1.14
C GLY A 231 15.38 17.95 -0.48
N GLU A 232 14.14 18.40 -0.72
CA GLU A 232 13.54 19.57 -0.08
C GLU A 232 13.08 19.23 1.33
N ILE A 233 12.35 18.12 1.48
CA ILE A 233 11.84 17.64 2.77
C ILE A 233 12.96 17.40 3.78
N ALA A 234 14.12 16.87 3.34
CA ALA A 234 15.27 16.65 4.22
C ALA A 234 15.87 17.91 4.82
N ARG A 235 15.61 19.08 4.21
CA ARG A 235 16.17 20.39 4.63
C ARG A 235 15.12 21.32 5.24
N ASP A 236 13.85 20.89 5.24
CA ASP A 236 12.76 21.71 5.75
C ASP A 236 12.87 21.87 7.27
N PRO A 237 12.96 23.12 7.80
CA PRO A 237 13.12 23.36 9.23
C PRO A 237 11.95 22.90 10.07
N GLU A 238 10.71 22.94 9.53
CA GLU A 238 9.52 22.52 10.21
C GLU A 238 9.51 20.99 10.34
N VAL A 239 9.93 20.28 9.28
CA VAL A 239 10.09 18.82 9.29
C VAL A 239 11.16 18.40 10.30
N ILE A 240 12.33 19.05 10.27
CA ILE A 240 13.42 18.77 11.22
C ILE A 240 12.93 18.95 12.67
N THR A 241 12.24 20.06 12.93
CA THR A 241 11.66 20.34 14.27
C THR A 241 10.64 19.30 14.70
N ALA A 242 9.81 18.83 13.78
CA ALA A 242 8.77 17.82 14.09
C ALA A 242 9.38 16.46 14.49
N TYR A 243 10.55 16.10 13.95
CA TYR A 243 11.23 14.83 14.27
C TYR A 243 12.19 14.92 15.46
N LEU A 244 12.88 16.04 15.63
CA LEU A 244 13.87 16.22 16.71
C LEU A 244 13.26 16.82 17.98
N GLY A 245 12.04 17.35 17.91
CA GLY A 245 11.46 18.17 18.95
C GLY A 245 12.06 19.58 18.94
N LYS A 246 11.41 20.53 19.63
CA LYS A 246 12.03 21.85 19.85
C LYS A 246 13.26 21.64 20.73
N ALA A 247 14.43 22.00 20.23
CA ALA A 247 15.59 22.15 21.09
C ALA A 247 15.23 23.18 22.19
N HIS A 248 15.15 22.73 23.43
CA HIS A 248 14.97 23.57 24.61
C HIS A 248 16.28 24.24 24.97
#